data_37db9dbf04e3cb73e19c5530208176da
#
_entry.id   37db9dbf04e3cb73e19c5530208176da
#
_cell.length_a   1.000
_cell.length_b   1.000
_cell.length_c   1.000
_cell.angle_alpha   90.00
_cell.angle_beta   90.00
_cell.angle_gamma   90.00
#
_symmetry.space_group_name_H-M   'P 1'
#
loop_
_entity.id
_entity.type
_entity.pdbx_description
1 polymer ?
#
loop_
_entity_poly.entity_id
_entity_poly.type
_entity_poly.pdbx_seq_one_letter_code
_entity_poly.pdbx_strand_id
1 'polypeptide(L)'
;MKTRALIVEDEPIPRDRLRELLDRVDWIECVGEASDGISAVRMIDGLRPDLLFLDIEMPGMSGIEVLSKVKYDPAVVFTTAYDRYAVTAFELEALDYLLKPFGAKRLNTALERVKKSLQMESGVPVAERARSALEGRDAFSRIFVRDRGRIIPVAVDSIDRLEAEDDYVGVHAGGRRYLVYLNMSEFEARLDPQRFVRIHRSHIVNLDKVAAFLPEDGGRLTIEMKDGTKLTASRTRARELRHLAI
;
A
#
# COMPACT_ATOMS: atom_id res chain seq x y z
N MET A 1 -16.19 -29.07 1.75
CA MET A 1 -16.50 -28.19 0.58
C MET A 1 -15.18 -27.61 0.10
N LYS A 2 -14.93 -27.50 -1.21
CA LYS A 2 -13.71 -26.85 -1.71
C LYS A 2 -13.90 -25.33 -1.70
N THR A 3 -12.83 -24.57 -1.41
CA THR A 3 -12.80 -23.12 -1.51
C THR A 3 -12.84 -22.71 -2.97
N ARG A 4 -13.81 -21.90 -3.36
CA ARG A 4 -14.04 -21.46 -4.73
C ARG A 4 -13.15 -20.26 -5.03
N ALA A 5 -12.16 -20.42 -5.91
CA ALA A 5 -11.21 -19.38 -6.26
C ALA A 5 -11.48 -18.82 -7.67
N LEU A 6 -11.37 -17.50 -7.83
CA LEU A 6 -11.36 -16.81 -9.12
C LEU A 6 -9.97 -16.22 -9.35
N ILE A 7 -9.45 -16.37 -10.56
CA ILE A 7 -8.20 -15.75 -11.00
C ILE A 7 -8.52 -14.54 -11.87
N VAL A 8 -7.91 -13.39 -11.55
CA VAL A 8 -8.01 -12.16 -12.33
C VAL A 8 -6.60 -11.71 -12.70
N GLU A 9 -6.25 -11.85 -13.99
CA GLU A 9 -4.90 -11.65 -14.49
C GLU A 9 -4.98 -11.39 -16.00
N ASP A 10 -4.46 -10.27 -16.47
CA ASP A 10 -4.54 -9.92 -17.92
C ASP A 10 -3.50 -10.68 -18.75
N GLU A 11 -2.34 -10.98 -18.20
CA GLU A 11 -1.29 -11.71 -18.90
C GLU A 11 -1.57 -13.21 -18.92
N PRO A 12 -1.62 -13.87 -20.10
CA PRO A 12 -1.97 -15.29 -20.22
C PRO A 12 -0.96 -16.21 -19.50
N ILE A 13 0.34 -15.94 -19.63
CA ILE A 13 1.39 -16.81 -19.05
C ILE A 13 1.33 -16.85 -17.51
N PRO A 14 1.30 -15.71 -16.77
CA PRO A 14 1.09 -15.72 -15.32
C PRO A 14 -0.23 -16.36 -14.91
N ARG A 15 -1.32 -16.13 -15.66
CA ARG A 15 -2.64 -16.71 -15.37
C ARG A 15 -2.62 -18.23 -15.46
N ASP A 16 -2.11 -18.78 -16.58
CA ASP A 16 -1.97 -20.22 -16.78
C ASP A 16 -1.08 -20.85 -15.69
N ARG A 17 0.02 -20.16 -15.36
CA ARG A 17 0.93 -20.62 -14.32
C ARG A 17 0.27 -20.68 -12.95
N LEU A 18 -0.49 -19.66 -12.58
CA LEU A 18 -1.24 -19.65 -11.31
C LEU A 18 -2.28 -20.77 -11.31
N ARG A 19 -3.00 -20.97 -12.41
CA ARG A 19 -3.98 -22.04 -12.59
C ARG A 19 -3.34 -23.40 -12.37
N GLU A 20 -2.23 -23.70 -13.05
CA GLU A 20 -1.49 -24.98 -12.86
C GLU A 20 -1.06 -25.22 -11.41
N LEU A 21 -0.69 -24.15 -10.68
CA LEU A 21 -0.30 -24.27 -9.27
C LEU A 21 -1.50 -24.54 -8.37
N LEU A 22 -2.65 -23.93 -8.64
CA LEU A 22 -3.88 -24.11 -7.86
C LEU A 22 -4.50 -25.48 -8.12
N ASP A 23 -4.41 -26.04 -9.33
CA ASP A 23 -4.91 -27.38 -9.68
C ASP A 23 -4.24 -28.50 -8.87
N ARG A 24 -3.08 -28.22 -8.27
CA ARG A 24 -2.36 -29.14 -7.36
C ARG A 24 -2.81 -29.04 -5.90
N VAL A 25 -3.77 -28.17 -5.62
CA VAL A 25 -4.25 -27.89 -4.25
C VAL A 25 -5.65 -28.48 -4.06
N ASP A 26 -5.74 -29.62 -3.41
CA ASP A 26 -6.97 -30.45 -3.32
C ASP A 26 -8.19 -29.72 -2.73
N TRP A 27 -7.98 -28.71 -1.88
CA TRP A 27 -9.05 -28.01 -1.19
C TRP A 27 -9.51 -26.72 -1.90
N ILE A 28 -8.88 -26.38 -3.04
CA ILE A 28 -9.28 -25.23 -3.89
C ILE A 28 -9.95 -25.75 -5.16
N GLU A 29 -10.92 -25.00 -5.64
CA GLU A 29 -11.56 -25.17 -6.94
C GLU A 29 -11.52 -23.81 -7.66
N CYS A 30 -10.83 -23.74 -8.80
CA CYS A 30 -10.86 -22.55 -9.62
C CYS A 30 -12.17 -22.51 -10.41
N VAL A 31 -13.06 -21.57 -10.04
CA VAL A 31 -14.40 -21.45 -10.61
C VAL A 31 -14.48 -20.53 -11.84
N GLY A 32 -13.37 -19.86 -12.16
CA GLY A 32 -13.30 -19.00 -13.35
C GLY A 32 -11.99 -18.23 -13.45
N GLU A 33 -11.82 -17.56 -14.58
CA GLU A 33 -10.69 -16.71 -14.90
C GLU A 33 -11.19 -15.46 -15.62
N ALA A 34 -10.67 -14.30 -15.27
CA ALA A 34 -10.93 -13.03 -15.93
C ALA A 34 -9.60 -12.43 -16.42
N SER A 35 -9.60 -11.87 -17.61
CA SER A 35 -8.43 -11.25 -18.24
C SER A 35 -8.49 -9.72 -18.25
N ASP A 36 -9.49 -9.12 -17.63
CA ASP A 36 -9.66 -7.67 -17.53
C ASP A 36 -10.57 -7.31 -16.36
N GLY A 37 -10.50 -6.03 -15.92
CA GLY A 37 -11.25 -5.57 -14.77
C GLY A 37 -12.77 -5.56 -14.93
N ILE A 38 -13.29 -5.37 -16.17
CA ILE A 38 -14.75 -5.33 -16.40
C ILE A 38 -15.32 -6.74 -16.30
N SER A 39 -14.67 -7.72 -16.88
CA SER A 39 -15.06 -9.13 -16.75
C SER A 39 -14.91 -9.61 -15.32
N ALA A 40 -13.85 -9.17 -14.61
CA ALA A 40 -13.62 -9.48 -13.21
C ALA A 40 -14.79 -9.05 -12.33
N VAL A 41 -15.23 -7.78 -12.40
CA VAL A 41 -16.38 -7.29 -11.61
C VAL A 41 -17.62 -8.15 -11.83
N ARG A 42 -17.96 -8.47 -13.08
CA ARG A 42 -19.14 -9.30 -13.40
C ARG A 42 -19.01 -10.72 -12.84
N MET A 43 -17.82 -11.31 -12.96
CA MET A 43 -17.59 -12.68 -12.48
C MET A 43 -17.56 -12.76 -10.97
N ILE A 44 -16.98 -11.79 -10.27
CA ILE A 44 -16.98 -11.72 -8.80
C ILE A 44 -18.41 -11.65 -8.27
N ASP A 45 -19.22 -10.72 -8.77
CA ASP A 45 -20.59 -10.53 -8.32
C ASP A 45 -21.51 -11.72 -8.72
N GLY A 46 -21.27 -12.34 -9.87
CA GLY A 46 -22.08 -13.47 -10.38
C GLY A 46 -21.71 -14.81 -9.74
N LEU A 47 -20.43 -15.11 -9.65
CA LEU A 47 -19.93 -16.39 -9.12
C LEU A 47 -19.80 -16.42 -7.61
N ARG A 48 -19.64 -15.26 -6.97
CA ARG A 48 -19.39 -15.12 -5.53
C ARG A 48 -18.29 -16.07 -5.03
N PRO A 49 -17.05 -15.90 -5.52
CA PRO A 49 -15.94 -16.76 -5.10
C PRO A 49 -15.58 -16.51 -3.63
N ASP A 50 -15.11 -17.55 -2.93
CA ASP A 50 -14.61 -17.41 -1.56
C ASP A 50 -13.24 -16.72 -1.53
N LEU A 51 -12.45 -16.91 -2.60
CA LEU A 51 -11.07 -16.44 -2.74
C LEU A 51 -10.86 -15.79 -4.11
N LEU A 52 -10.19 -14.66 -4.13
CA LEU A 52 -9.81 -13.93 -5.33
C LEU A 52 -8.29 -13.82 -5.40
N PHE A 53 -7.70 -14.31 -6.48
CA PHE A 53 -6.35 -13.93 -6.89
C PHE A 53 -6.48 -12.78 -7.89
N LEU A 54 -5.91 -11.62 -7.56
CA LEU A 54 -6.17 -10.40 -8.29
C LEU A 54 -4.87 -9.68 -8.65
N ASP A 55 -4.60 -9.52 -9.94
CA ASP A 55 -3.55 -8.60 -10.35
C ASP A 55 -3.94 -7.16 -10.05
N ILE A 56 -2.98 -6.40 -9.55
CA ILE A 56 -3.18 -4.99 -9.24
C ILE A 56 -3.13 -4.15 -10.53
N GLU A 57 -2.17 -4.40 -11.40
CA GLU A 57 -2.01 -3.65 -12.64
C GLU A 57 -2.59 -4.40 -13.83
N MET A 58 -3.74 -3.96 -14.29
CA MET A 58 -4.36 -4.43 -15.52
C MET A 58 -4.76 -3.25 -16.41
N PRO A 59 -4.70 -3.38 -17.73
CA PRO A 59 -5.12 -2.34 -18.66
C PRO A 59 -6.57 -1.89 -18.43
N GLY A 60 -6.78 -0.59 -18.41
CA GLY A 60 -8.12 0.03 -18.33
C GLY A 60 -8.76 0.06 -16.95
N MET A 61 -8.47 -0.89 -16.06
CA MET A 61 -9.00 -0.92 -14.70
C MET A 61 -8.07 -1.73 -13.79
N SER A 62 -7.50 -1.08 -12.78
CA SER A 62 -6.65 -1.73 -11.78
C SER A 62 -7.44 -2.70 -10.89
N GLY A 63 -6.74 -3.66 -10.27
CA GLY A 63 -7.35 -4.58 -9.31
C GLY A 63 -8.00 -3.87 -8.12
N ILE A 64 -7.45 -2.73 -7.69
CA ILE A 64 -8.03 -1.92 -6.61
C ILE A 64 -9.37 -1.31 -7.07
N GLU A 65 -9.42 -0.79 -8.31
CA GLU A 65 -10.68 -0.28 -8.87
C GLU A 65 -11.71 -1.38 -9.05
N VAL A 66 -11.30 -2.61 -9.40
CA VAL A 66 -12.19 -3.78 -9.44
C VAL A 66 -12.84 -3.97 -8.06
N LEU A 67 -12.05 -4.04 -6.99
CA LEU A 67 -12.56 -4.23 -5.62
C LEU A 67 -13.50 -3.09 -5.19
N SER A 68 -13.26 -1.86 -5.59
CA SER A 68 -14.12 -0.73 -5.26
C SER A 68 -15.51 -0.81 -5.91
N LYS A 69 -15.65 -1.55 -7.01
CA LYS A 69 -16.87 -1.66 -7.82
C LYS A 69 -17.70 -2.90 -7.54
N VAL A 70 -17.12 -3.94 -6.94
CA VAL A 70 -17.82 -5.18 -6.62
C VAL A 70 -18.78 -4.99 -5.46
N LYS A 71 -19.85 -5.78 -5.45
CA LYS A 71 -20.87 -5.81 -4.38
C LYS A 71 -20.65 -6.98 -3.43
N TYR A 72 -19.96 -7.99 -3.86
CA TYR A 72 -19.59 -9.16 -3.08
C TYR A 72 -18.16 -9.01 -2.55
N ASP A 73 -17.90 -9.47 -1.35
CA ASP A 73 -16.63 -9.30 -0.63
C ASP A 73 -15.89 -10.63 -0.46
N PRO A 74 -15.05 -11.05 -1.43
CA PRO A 74 -14.24 -12.25 -1.33
C PRO A 74 -12.99 -12.00 -0.49
N ALA A 75 -12.38 -13.06 0.04
CA ALA A 75 -11.00 -13.00 0.52
C ALA A 75 -10.06 -12.70 -0.66
N VAL A 76 -9.07 -11.81 -0.47
CA VAL A 76 -8.21 -11.35 -1.56
C VAL A 76 -6.75 -11.71 -1.30
N VAL A 77 -6.10 -12.28 -2.33
CA VAL A 77 -4.66 -12.40 -2.47
C VAL A 77 -4.25 -11.64 -3.73
N PHE A 78 -3.49 -10.57 -3.55
CA PHE A 78 -2.98 -9.83 -4.70
C PHE A 78 -1.82 -10.55 -5.38
N THR A 79 -1.78 -10.43 -6.71
CA THR A 79 -0.64 -10.84 -7.55
C THR A 79 -0.16 -9.62 -8.32
N THR A 80 1.14 -9.41 -8.45
CA THR A 80 1.66 -8.27 -9.24
C THR A 80 3.15 -8.40 -9.52
N ALA A 81 3.62 -7.75 -10.58
CA ALA A 81 5.05 -7.63 -10.90
C ALA A 81 5.76 -6.56 -10.05
N TYR A 82 5.04 -5.71 -9.34
CA TYR A 82 5.58 -4.53 -8.68
C TYR A 82 5.46 -4.62 -7.17
N ASP A 83 6.57 -4.45 -6.48
CA ASP A 83 6.63 -4.46 -5.00
C ASP A 83 6.05 -3.21 -4.33
N ARG A 84 5.90 -2.11 -5.09
CA ARG A 84 5.28 -0.85 -4.63
C ARG A 84 3.85 -1.03 -4.10
N TYR A 85 3.09 -1.99 -4.62
CA TYR A 85 1.70 -2.24 -4.19
C TYR A 85 1.57 -3.11 -2.93
N ALA A 86 2.69 -3.60 -2.38
CA ALA A 86 2.65 -4.35 -1.13
C ALA A 86 2.05 -3.54 0.03
N VAL A 87 2.27 -2.23 0.03
CA VAL A 87 1.69 -1.30 1.02
C VAL A 87 0.18 -1.20 0.84
N THR A 88 -0.29 -0.95 -0.39
CA THR A 88 -1.72 -0.85 -0.71
C THR A 88 -2.47 -2.16 -0.45
N ALA A 89 -1.87 -3.30 -0.82
CA ALA A 89 -2.44 -4.62 -0.53
C ALA A 89 -2.64 -4.84 0.97
N PHE A 90 -1.74 -4.32 1.80
CA PHE A 90 -1.85 -4.42 3.25
C PHE A 90 -2.88 -3.45 3.83
N GLU A 91 -3.00 -2.24 3.32
CA GLU A 91 -4.04 -1.27 3.70
C GLU A 91 -5.45 -1.80 3.42
N LEU A 92 -5.58 -2.57 2.35
CA LEU A 92 -6.81 -3.27 1.98
C LEU A 92 -7.06 -4.53 2.84
N GLU A 93 -6.16 -4.84 3.80
CA GLU A 93 -6.17 -6.07 4.59
C GLU A 93 -6.30 -7.33 3.73
N ALA A 94 -5.69 -7.30 2.53
CA ALA A 94 -5.57 -8.49 1.72
C ALA A 94 -4.86 -9.60 2.53
N LEU A 95 -5.30 -10.84 2.34
CA LEU A 95 -4.77 -11.97 3.12
C LEU A 95 -3.29 -12.21 2.82
N ASP A 96 -2.87 -11.95 1.59
CA ASP A 96 -1.47 -12.00 1.19
C ASP A 96 -1.22 -11.23 -0.12
N TYR A 97 0.05 -11.14 -0.46
CA TYR A 97 0.58 -10.46 -1.64
C TYR A 97 1.66 -11.32 -2.30
N LEU A 98 1.48 -11.67 -3.56
CA LEU A 98 2.37 -12.50 -4.35
C LEU A 98 3.10 -11.66 -5.39
N LEU A 99 4.39 -11.41 -5.16
CA LEU A 99 5.23 -10.72 -6.15
C LEU A 99 5.64 -11.71 -7.24
N LYS A 100 5.32 -11.39 -8.50
CA LYS A 100 5.72 -12.15 -9.69
C LYS A 100 7.23 -11.96 -9.99
N PRO A 101 7.96 -13.01 -10.40
CA PRO A 101 7.49 -14.39 -10.51
C PRO A 101 7.50 -15.11 -9.14
N PHE A 102 6.44 -15.86 -8.84
CA PHE A 102 6.36 -16.67 -7.62
C PHE A 102 6.25 -18.16 -7.93
N GLY A 103 6.78 -18.99 -7.04
CA GLY A 103 6.72 -20.44 -7.15
C GLY A 103 5.75 -21.08 -6.14
N ALA A 104 5.58 -22.39 -6.23
CA ALA A 104 4.68 -23.17 -5.37
C ALA A 104 4.91 -22.94 -3.87
N LYS A 105 6.15 -22.82 -3.43
CA LYS A 105 6.48 -22.58 -1.99
C LYS A 105 5.87 -21.28 -1.49
N ARG A 106 5.96 -20.18 -2.28
CA ARG A 106 5.41 -18.87 -1.88
C ARG A 106 3.88 -18.88 -1.93
N LEU A 107 3.29 -19.50 -2.96
CA LEU A 107 1.84 -19.69 -3.04
C LEU A 107 1.32 -20.49 -1.84
N ASN A 108 1.94 -21.62 -1.51
CA ASN A 108 1.52 -22.43 -0.37
C ASN A 108 1.54 -21.64 0.95
N THR A 109 2.54 -20.77 1.15
CA THR A 109 2.58 -19.88 2.33
C THR A 109 1.39 -18.91 2.36
N ALA A 110 0.97 -18.37 1.20
CA ALA A 110 -0.22 -17.54 1.10
C ALA A 110 -1.49 -18.34 1.40
N LEU A 111 -1.60 -19.53 0.83
CA LEU A 111 -2.75 -20.42 1.02
C LEU A 111 -2.95 -20.87 2.47
N GLU A 112 -1.87 -21.03 3.24
CA GLU A 112 -1.97 -21.30 4.69
C GLU A 112 -2.60 -20.13 5.44
N ARG A 113 -2.32 -18.89 5.03
CA ARG A 113 -2.95 -17.70 5.60
C ARG A 113 -4.43 -17.61 5.20
N VAL A 114 -4.75 -17.89 3.94
CA VAL A 114 -6.12 -17.97 3.43
C VAL A 114 -6.93 -18.97 4.26
N LYS A 115 -6.41 -20.17 4.43
CA LYS A 115 -7.08 -21.23 5.19
C LYS A 115 -7.39 -20.84 6.63
N LYS A 116 -6.47 -20.13 7.28
CA LYS A 116 -6.67 -19.61 8.64
C LYS A 116 -7.73 -18.52 8.68
N SER A 117 -7.70 -17.60 7.72
CA SER A 117 -8.62 -16.46 7.68
C SER A 117 -10.06 -16.87 7.36
N LEU A 118 -10.28 -17.82 6.45
CA LEU A 118 -11.61 -18.34 6.13
C LEU A 118 -12.28 -19.08 7.31
N GLN A 119 -11.52 -19.40 8.37
CA GLN A 119 -12.03 -19.98 9.61
C GLN A 119 -12.37 -18.96 10.70
N MET A 120 -11.99 -17.69 10.50
CA MET A 120 -12.20 -16.60 11.45
C MET A 120 -13.20 -15.62 10.84
N GLU A 121 -14.31 -15.38 11.51
CA GLU A 121 -15.29 -14.36 11.05
C GLU A 121 -14.76 -12.95 11.28
N SER A 122 -14.99 -12.09 10.29
CA SER A 122 -15.17 -10.63 10.25
C SER A 122 -13.98 -9.67 10.30
N GLY A 123 -14.07 -8.74 9.35
CA GLY A 123 -13.43 -7.43 9.27
C GLY A 123 -14.32 -6.49 8.46
N VAL A 124 -13.95 -5.23 8.29
CA VAL A 124 -14.58 -4.30 7.34
C VAL A 124 -14.40 -4.86 5.92
N PRO A 125 -15.46 -4.86 5.07
CA PRO A 125 -15.37 -5.40 3.71
C PRO A 125 -14.21 -4.83 2.89
N VAL A 126 -13.48 -5.69 2.15
CA VAL A 126 -12.35 -5.27 1.28
C VAL A 126 -12.81 -4.24 0.25
N ALA A 127 -14.04 -4.35 -0.27
CA ALA A 127 -14.62 -3.38 -1.19
C ALA A 127 -14.75 -1.97 -0.59
N GLU A 128 -15.12 -1.87 0.68
CA GLU A 128 -15.23 -0.58 1.38
C GLU A 128 -13.86 0.05 1.59
N ARG A 129 -12.88 -0.75 2.00
CA ARG A 129 -11.48 -0.32 2.13
C ARG A 129 -10.87 0.11 0.78
N ALA A 130 -11.18 -0.61 -0.30
CA ALA A 130 -10.73 -0.23 -1.63
C ALA A 130 -11.31 1.11 -2.09
N ARG A 131 -12.57 1.40 -1.76
CA ARG A 131 -13.19 2.71 -2.04
C ARG A 131 -12.50 3.82 -1.25
N SER A 132 -12.29 3.62 0.05
CA SER A 132 -11.58 4.58 0.90
C SER A 132 -10.16 4.85 0.40
N ALA A 133 -9.43 3.82 -0.02
CA ALA A 133 -8.07 3.95 -0.57
C ALA A 133 -8.05 4.76 -1.89
N LEU A 134 -9.03 4.56 -2.78
CA LEU A 134 -9.15 5.30 -4.03
C LEU A 134 -9.62 6.74 -3.83
N GLU A 135 -10.47 6.98 -2.84
CA GLU A 135 -10.96 8.33 -2.51
C GLU A 135 -9.92 9.19 -1.79
N GLY A 136 -8.79 8.61 -1.42
CA GLY A 136 -7.70 9.31 -0.71
C GLY A 136 -8.11 9.90 0.64
N ARG A 137 -9.22 9.41 1.23
CA ARG A 137 -9.84 9.99 2.43
C ARG A 137 -9.26 9.49 3.75
N ASP A 138 -8.58 8.35 3.74
CA ASP A 138 -7.96 7.84 4.97
C ASP A 138 -6.52 8.31 5.07
N ALA A 139 -6.29 9.24 5.99
CA ALA A 139 -4.93 9.56 6.42
C ALA A 139 -4.24 8.29 6.92
N PHE A 140 -2.99 8.10 6.56
CA PHE A 140 -2.21 6.98 7.08
C PHE A 140 -2.24 6.94 8.60
N SER A 141 -2.72 5.87 9.20
CA SER A 141 -2.48 5.60 10.62
C SER A 141 -1.16 4.84 10.82
N ARG A 142 -0.78 4.05 9.83
CA ARG A 142 0.47 3.26 9.78
C ARG A 142 0.95 3.14 8.35
N ILE A 143 2.25 3.02 8.18
CA ILE A 143 2.87 2.58 6.93
C ILE A 143 3.55 1.25 7.17
N PHE A 144 3.57 0.41 6.14
CA PHE A 144 4.22 -0.90 6.25
C PHE A 144 5.50 -0.88 5.44
N VAL A 145 6.61 -1.12 6.11
CA VAL A 145 7.94 -1.07 5.50
C VAL A 145 8.53 -2.47 5.43
N ARG A 146 9.24 -2.76 4.35
CA ARG A 146 9.97 -4.02 4.23
C ARG A 146 11.39 -3.83 4.77
N ASP A 147 11.75 -4.60 5.79
CA ASP A 147 13.10 -4.67 6.31
C ASP A 147 13.55 -6.13 6.39
N ARG A 148 14.63 -6.47 5.67
CA ARG A 148 15.25 -7.81 5.63
C ARG A 148 14.25 -8.96 5.43
N GLY A 149 13.32 -8.79 4.48
CA GLY A 149 12.29 -9.80 4.16
C GLY A 149 11.12 -9.86 5.15
N ARG A 150 11.07 -8.97 6.14
CA ARG A 150 9.96 -8.81 7.10
C ARG A 150 9.16 -7.56 6.76
N ILE A 151 7.85 -7.60 6.97
CA ILE A 151 6.99 -6.42 6.89
C ILE A 151 6.82 -5.88 8.30
N ILE A 152 7.18 -4.62 8.50
CA ILE A 152 7.15 -3.96 9.81
C ILE A 152 6.12 -2.82 9.75
N PRO A 153 5.09 -2.84 10.60
CA PRO A 153 4.19 -1.70 10.73
C PRO A 153 4.91 -0.55 11.44
N VAL A 154 4.94 0.61 10.81
CA VAL A 154 5.48 1.86 11.37
C VAL A 154 4.30 2.81 11.58
N ALA A 155 3.99 3.13 12.83
CA ALA A 155 2.94 4.09 13.15
C ALA A 155 3.31 5.47 12.61
N VAL A 156 2.36 6.18 11.97
CA VAL A 156 2.62 7.51 11.41
C VAL A 156 3.05 8.49 12.49
N ASP A 157 2.54 8.35 13.72
CA ASP A 157 2.96 9.16 14.87
C ASP A 157 4.44 9.01 15.24
N SER A 158 5.06 7.89 14.86
CA SER A 158 6.48 7.65 15.08
C SER A 158 7.38 8.20 13.99
N ILE A 159 6.81 8.67 12.87
CA ILE A 159 7.59 9.24 11.76
C ILE A 159 8.08 10.63 12.15
N ASP A 160 9.39 10.83 12.04
CA ASP A 160 10.04 12.10 12.29
C ASP A 160 10.09 12.94 11.00
N ARG A 161 10.46 12.33 9.89
CA ARG A 161 10.58 12.96 8.56
C ARG A 161 10.61 11.93 7.44
N LEU A 162 10.36 12.42 6.24
CA LEU A 162 10.49 11.69 4.98
C LEU A 162 11.52 12.39 4.09
N GLU A 163 12.33 11.60 3.39
CA GLU A 163 13.41 12.07 2.52
C GLU A 163 13.36 11.34 1.18
N ALA A 164 13.31 12.07 0.06
CA ALA A 164 13.32 11.48 -1.27
C ALA A 164 14.71 10.93 -1.61
N GLU A 165 14.77 9.71 -2.11
CA GLU A 165 15.98 8.99 -2.48
C GLU A 165 15.75 8.22 -3.78
N ASP A 166 16.11 8.83 -4.90
CA ASP A 166 15.87 8.28 -6.24
C ASP A 166 14.41 7.81 -6.41
N ASP A 167 14.18 6.51 -6.56
CA ASP A 167 12.85 5.90 -6.72
C ASP A 167 12.19 5.55 -5.36
N TYR A 168 12.81 5.88 -4.24
CA TYR A 168 12.34 5.54 -2.90
C TYR A 168 12.14 6.78 -2.05
N VAL A 169 11.40 6.61 -0.96
CA VAL A 169 11.35 7.56 0.14
C VAL A 169 11.93 6.91 1.39
N GLY A 170 12.95 7.55 1.95
CA GLY A 170 13.48 7.22 3.27
C GLY A 170 12.53 7.70 4.35
N VAL A 171 11.92 6.77 5.08
CA VAL A 171 11.06 7.05 6.23
C VAL A 171 11.89 6.98 7.49
N HIS A 172 12.08 8.09 8.16
CA HIS A 172 12.79 8.17 9.44
C HIS A 172 11.78 8.10 10.59
N ALA A 173 11.86 7.07 11.41
CA ALA A 173 10.93 6.83 12.51
C ALA A 173 11.62 6.12 13.68
N GLY A 174 11.54 6.70 14.88
CA GLY A 174 12.05 6.10 16.10
C GLY A 174 13.55 5.77 16.05
N GLY A 175 14.37 6.63 15.44
CA GLY A 175 15.81 6.43 15.26
C GLY A 175 16.21 5.38 14.20
N ARG A 176 15.25 4.86 13.43
CA ARG A 176 15.47 3.95 12.30
C ARG A 176 15.09 4.62 11.00
N ARG A 177 15.69 4.14 9.92
CA ARG A 177 15.35 4.56 8.55
C ARG A 177 14.88 3.35 7.76
N TYR A 178 13.78 3.53 7.05
CA TYR A 178 13.20 2.53 6.18
C TYR A 178 13.06 3.09 4.77
N LEU A 179 13.25 2.26 3.75
CA LEU A 179 13.03 2.63 2.36
C LEU A 179 11.66 2.14 1.90
N VAL A 180 10.86 3.05 1.35
CA VAL A 180 9.50 2.77 0.85
C VAL A 180 9.43 3.20 -0.61
N TYR A 181 8.91 2.32 -1.46
CA TYR A 181 8.68 2.63 -2.87
C TYR A 181 7.34 3.35 -3.05
N LEU A 182 7.33 4.61 -2.64
CA LEU A 182 6.23 5.56 -2.83
C LEU A 182 6.88 6.90 -3.16
N ASN A 183 6.20 7.74 -3.92
CA ASN A 183 6.73 9.08 -4.18
C ASN A 183 6.29 10.09 -3.11
N MET A 184 7.01 11.22 -3.03
CA MET A 184 6.76 12.25 -2.02
C MET A 184 5.37 12.88 -2.12
N SER A 185 4.77 12.91 -3.30
CA SER A 185 3.43 13.50 -3.51
C SER A 185 2.33 12.55 -3.02
N GLU A 186 2.52 11.25 -3.15
CA GLU A 186 1.62 10.25 -2.56
C GLU A 186 1.64 10.30 -1.04
N PHE A 187 2.81 10.47 -0.42
CA PHE A 187 2.90 10.70 1.03
C PHE A 187 2.20 12.01 1.43
N GLU A 188 2.48 13.11 0.72
CA GLU A 188 1.88 14.42 1.01
C GLU A 188 0.35 14.38 0.94
N ALA A 189 -0.23 13.64 0.00
CA ALA A 189 -1.68 13.52 -0.18
C ALA A 189 -2.38 12.73 0.95
N ARG A 190 -1.65 11.83 1.63
CA ARG A 190 -2.22 10.87 2.61
C ARG A 190 -1.76 11.11 4.04
N LEU A 191 -0.83 12.02 4.28
CA LEU A 191 -0.43 12.43 5.62
C LEU A 191 -1.30 13.62 6.07
N ASP A 192 -1.58 13.69 7.37
CA ASP A 192 -2.31 14.82 7.95
C ASP A 192 -1.54 16.13 7.71
N PRO A 193 -2.09 17.08 6.93
CA PRO A 193 -1.42 18.34 6.59
C PRO A 193 -1.24 19.28 7.79
N GLN A 194 -1.94 19.04 8.92
CA GLN A 194 -1.73 19.80 10.16
C GLN A 194 -0.48 19.32 10.91
N ARG A 195 -0.01 18.11 10.63
CA ARG A 195 1.14 17.49 11.31
C ARG A 195 2.34 17.33 10.39
N PHE A 196 2.13 17.08 9.10
CA PHE A 196 3.19 16.83 8.12
C PHE A 196 3.25 17.92 7.08
N VAL A 197 4.38 18.58 6.97
CA VAL A 197 4.57 19.66 6.02
C VAL A 197 5.74 19.39 5.09
N ARG A 198 5.47 19.51 3.78
CA ARG A 198 6.53 19.43 2.77
C ARG A 198 7.33 20.73 2.76
N ILE A 199 8.56 20.66 3.23
CA ILE A 199 9.47 21.81 3.34
C ILE A 199 10.36 22.01 2.11
N HIS A 200 10.57 20.91 1.36
CA HIS A 200 11.38 20.88 0.15
C HIS A 200 10.83 19.80 -0.80
N ARG A 201 11.22 19.86 -2.10
CA ARG A 201 10.83 18.79 -3.05
C ARG A 201 11.24 17.40 -2.58
N SER A 202 12.28 17.30 -1.77
CA SER A 202 12.82 16.06 -1.24
C SER A 202 12.56 15.82 0.26
N HIS A 203 11.85 16.71 0.97
CA HIS A 203 11.64 16.55 2.41
C HIS A 203 10.23 16.91 2.84
N ILE A 204 9.62 16.01 3.63
CA ILE A 204 8.43 16.25 4.46
C ILE A 204 8.85 16.06 5.91
N VAL A 205 8.42 16.95 6.81
CA VAL A 205 8.72 16.87 8.25
C VAL A 205 7.45 16.75 9.05
N ASN A 206 7.51 16.01 10.15
CA ASN A 206 6.46 15.98 11.17
C ASN A 206 6.68 17.18 12.11
N LEU A 207 5.71 18.09 12.16
CA LEU A 207 5.78 19.30 13.00
C LEU A 207 5.89 18.98 14.49
N ASP A 208 5.28 17.87 14.96
CA ASP A 208 5.40 17.40 16.35
C ASP A 208 6.84 17.00 16.71
N LYS A 209 7.69 16.77 15.71
CA LYS A 209 9.10 16.37 15.87
C LYS A 209 10.08 17.49 15.57
N VAL A 210 9.59 18.69 15.28
CA VAL A 210 10.42 19.89 15.09
C VAL A 210 10.80 20.43 16.46
N ALA A 211 12.07 20.76 16.64
CA ALA A 211 12.58 21.44 17.81
C ALA A 211 12.53 22.96 17.65
N ALA A 212 12.96 23.48 16.48
CA ALA A 212 12.98 24.90 16.22
C ALA A 212 12.95 25.22 14.71
N PHE A 213 12.42 26.40 14.40
CA PHE A 213 12.55 27.04 13.09
C PHE A 213 13.58 28.17 13.22
N LEU A 214 14.67 28.08 12.49
CA LEU A 214 15.80 29.00 12.53
C LEU A 214 15.81 29.85 11.26
N PRO A 215 15.36 31.13 11.32
CA PRO A 215 15.50 32.04 10.18
C PRO A 215 16.98 32.31 9.88
N GLU A 216 17.33 32.25 8.61
CA GLU A 216 18.68 32.57 8.13
C GLU A 216 18.66 33.76 7.18
N ASP A 217 19.85 34.34 6.94
CA ASP A 217 20.03 35.42 5.99
C ASP A 217 19.60 35.03 4.57
N GLY A 218 19.12 36.01 3.79
CA GLY A 218 18.63 35.78 2.44
C GLY A 218 17.28 35.08 2.33
N GLY A 219 16.50 35.04 3.42
CA GLY A 219 15.14 34.51 3.40
C GLY A 219 15.06 32.97 3.49
N ARG A 220 16.14 32.31 3.86
CA ARG A 220 16.18 30.86 4.14
C ARG A 220 15.58 30.55 5.50
N LEU A 221 15.09 29.31 5.67
CA LEU A 221 14.60 28.81 6.93
C LEU A 221 15.17 27.41 7.13
N THR A 222 15.92 27.24 8.20
CA THR A 222 16.41 25.94 8.64
C THR A 222 15.46 25.38 9.71
N ILE A 223 15.05 24.13 9.53
CA ILE A 223 14.24 23.37 10.46
C ILE A 223 15.16 22.45 11.25
N GLU A 224 15.21 22.64 12.56
CA GLU A 224 15.91 21.77 13.47
C GLU A 224 14.95 20.74 14.05
N MET A 225 15.21 19.47 13.78
CA MET A 225 14.43 18.34 14.30
C MET A 225 14.85 18.00 15.73
N LYS A 226 13.97 17.34 16.51
CA LYS A 226 14.28 16.90 17.88
C LYS A 226 15.43 15.90 17.96
N ASP A 227 15.75 15.20 16.86
CA ASP A 227 16.91 14.30 16.75
C ASP A 227 18.23 15.04 16.41
N GLY A 228 18.19 16.38 16.31
CA GLY A 228 19.33 17.23 15.97
C GLY A 228 19.58 17.41 14.48
N THR A 229 18.80 16.75 13.61
CA THR A 229 18.92 16.92 12.16
C THR A 229 18.49 18.32 11.75
N LYS A 230 19.27 18.96 10.85
CA LYS A 230 18.97 20.27 10.29
C LYS A 230 18.62 20.15 8.82
N LEU A 231 17.47 20.68 8.44
CA LEU A 231 16.93 20.62 7.09
C LEU A 231 16.61 22.04 6.61
N THR A 232 16.90 22.34 5.34
CA THR A 232 16.62 23.66 4.78
C THR A 232 15.34 23.64 3.94
N ALA A 233 14.39 24.52 4.24
CA ALA A 233 13.19 24.68 3.44
C ALA A 233 13.48 25.40 2.12
N SER A 234 12.71 25.06 1.08
CA SER A 234 12.71 25.86 -0.17
C SER A 234 12.21 27.29 0.11
N ARG A 235 12.63 28.24 -0.72
CA ARG A 235 12.24 29.66 -0.54
C ARG A 235 10.72 29.87 -0.45
N THR A 236 9.96 29.14 -1.26
CA THR A 236 8.49 29.21 -1.27
C THR A 236 7.92 28.70 0.05
N ARG A 237 8.36 27.51 0.49
CA ARG A 237 7.89 26.90 1.74
C ARG A 237 8.37 27.66 2.98
N ALA A 238 9.56 28.25 2.94
CA ALA A 238 10.06 29.11 4.03
C ALA A 238 9.14 30.32 4.27
N ARG A 239 8.54 30.88 3.20
CA ARG A 239 7.58 31.99 3.32
C ARG A 239 6.28 31.52 3.97
N GLU A 240 5.74 30.37 3.56
CA GLU A 240 4.52 29.80 4.13
C GLU A 240 4.70 29.43 5.62
N LEU A 241 5.81 28.79 5.95
CA LEU A 241 6.10 28.36 7.33
C LEU A 241 6.30 29.53 8.32
N ARG A 242 6.80 30.67 7.85
CA ARG A 242 6.92 31.88 8.70
C ARG A 242 5.58 32.43 9.16
N HIS A 243 4.50 32.18 8.44
CA HIS A 243 3.15 32.58 8.86
C HIS A 243 2.57 31.68 9.97
N LEU A 244 3.19 30.51 10.25
CA LEU A 244 2.82 29.65 11.35
C LEU A 244 3.41 30.12 12.71
N ALA A 245 4.44 30.99 12.66
CA ALA A 245 4.98 31.63 13.86
C ALA A 245 4.14 32.89 14.18
N ILE A 246 3.38 32.81 15.26
CA ILE A 246 2.60 33.91 15.83
C ILE A 246 3.53 34.82 16.62
#